data_2c43b187bbcf4ea352da9eee05dd48c8
#
_entry.id   2c43b187bbcf4ea352da9eee05dd48c8
#
_cell.length_a   1.000
_cell.length_b   1.000
_cell.length_c   1.000
_cell.angle_alpha   90.00
_cell.angle_beta   90.00
_cell.angle_gamma   90.00
#
_symmetry.space_group_name_H-M   'P 1'
#
loop_
_entity.id
_entity.type
_entity.pdbx_description
1 polymer ?
#
loop_
_entity_poly.entity_id
_entity_poly.type
_entity_poly.pdbx_seq_one_letter_code
_entity_poly.pdbx_strand_id
1 'polypeptide(L)'
;KDICLENDLDKNSLVGYRLSMDESFDLDLETLKSSPINLVIEYLKHNHSYFIKNKLPYIKNLISSLSIEDKKYEFFNDLKFIFPLFYEDFVDHILEEEKYIFTYIQNLYHLDDNVKNHAKIFFEMKNISLKDIAEEHLNEDSEMSGIRGLTKNYSLKNIKNLHLKVIFQELKEFDDELEVHSNIENHILFPRALELQEKVSDDIRNLSFLN
;
A
#
# COMPACT_ATOMS: atom_id res chain seq x y z
N LYS A 1 17.85 -4.98 25.26
CA LYS A 1 18.26 -3.62 25.73
C LYS A 1 19.60 -3.19 25.12
N ASP A 2 20.51 -4.13 24.92
CA ASP A 2 21.89 -3.82 24.52
C ASP A 2 22.05 -3.56 23.00
N ILE A 3 21.19 -4.14 22.17
CA ILE A 3 21.22 -3.95 20.70
C ILE A 3 20.80 -2.52 20.28
N CYS A 4 19.93 -1.86 21.06
CA CYS A 4 19.51 -0.48 20.79
C CYS A 4 20.61 0.55 21.02
N LEU A 5 21.57 0.25 21.92
CA LEU A 5 22.62 1.17 22.31
C LEU A 5 23.83 1.15 21.36
N GLU A 6 24.04 0.02 20.65
CA GLU A 6 25.18 -0.13 19.73
C GLU A 6 24.98 0.46 18.33
N ASN A 7 23.73 0.74 17.92
CA ASN A 7 23.41 1.14 16.54
C ASN A 7 22.57 2.43 16.40
N ASP A 8 22.44 3.24 17.45
CA ASP A 8 21.60 4.46 17.45
C ASP A 8 20.14 4.23 16.92
N LEU A 9 19.65 2.98 17.05
CA LEU A 9 18.30 2.62 16.61
C LEU A 9 17.30 2.99 17.70
N ASP A 10 16.37 3.88 17.37
CA ASP A 10 15.21 4.18 18.20
C ASP A 10 14.38 2.91 18.45
N LYS A 11 13.77 2.82 19.65
CA LYS A 11 12.85 1.72 19.99
C LYS A 11 11.71 1.54 18.99
N ASN A 12 11.22 2.64 18.44
CA ASN A 12 10.14 2.64 17.45
C ASN A 12 10.60 2.03 16.12
N SER A 13 11.84 2.32 15.69
CA SER A 13 12.45 1.71 14.50
C SER A 13 12.64 0.20 14.66
N LEU A 14 13.00 -0.26 15.87
CA LEU A 14 13.12 -1.70 16.15
C LEU A 14 11.76 -2.42 16.18
N VAL A 15 10.73 -1.76 16.68
CA VAL A 15 9.35 -2.29 16.63
C VAL A 15 8.91 -2.41 15.18
N GLY A 16 9.08 -1.35 14.36
CA GLY A 16 8.77 -1.39 12.93
C GLY A 16 9.55 -2.47 12.18
N TYR A 17 10.86 -2.62 12.45
CA TYR A 17 11.70 -3.67 11.86
C TYR A 17 11.22 -5.08 12.23
N ARG A 18 10.83 -5.31 13.51
CA ARG A 18 10.23 -6.57 13.94
C ARG A 18 8.89 -6.85 13.29
N LEU A 19 8.04 -5.83 13.20
CA LEU A 19 6.72 -5.93 12.57
C LEU A 19 6.82 -6.34 11.09
N SER A 20 7.87 -5.87 10.40
CA SER A 20 8.12 -6.18 8.99
C SER A 20 8.76 -7.55 8.73
N MET A 21 9.28 -8.23 9.75
CA MET A 21 10.00 -9.51 9.60
C MET A 21 9.17 -10.75 9.98
N ASP A 22 8.01 -10.57 10.61
CA ASP A 22 7.18 -11.68 11.06
C ASP A 22 5.97 -11.85 10.13
N GLU A 23 6.02 -12.85 9.25
CA GLU A 23 4.96 -13.18 8.27
C GLU A 23 3.61 -13.55 8.92
N SER A 24 3.59 -13.74 10.25
CA SER A 24 2.38 -14.08 11.01
C SER A 24 1.81 -12.93 11.83
N PHE A 25 2.33 -11.72 11.66
CA PHE A 25 1.95 -10.57 12.47
C PHE A 25 0.63 -9.94 11.99
N ASP A 26 -0.47 -10.40 12.56
CA ASP A 26 -1.76 -9.69 12.54
C ASP A 26 -1.58 -8.37 13.31
N LEU A 27 -1.23 -7.32 12.59
CA LEU A 27 -1.02 -6.01 13.20
C LEU A 27 -2.37 -5.46 13.61
N ASP A 28 -2.57 -5.30 14.91
CA ASP A 28 -3.72 -4.60 15.44
C ASP A 28 -3.75 -3.17 14.88
N LEU A 29 -4.81 -2.82 14.15
CA LEU A 29 -5.03 -1.50 13.56
C LEU A 29 -4.88 -0.36 14.60
N GLU A 30 -5.21 -0.63 15.87
CA GLU A 30 -5.04 0.32 16.97
C GLU A 30 -3.56 0.59 17.27
N THR A 31 -2.71 -0.42 17.14
CA THR A 31 -1.25 -0.26 17.26
C THR A 31 -0.70 0.62 16.13
N LEU A 32 -1.15 0.43 14.88
CA LEU A 32 -0.75 1.29 13.77
C LEU A 32 -1.23 2.73 13.93
N LYS A 33 -2.46 2.96 14.39
CA LYS A 33 -2.99 4.29 14.67
C LYS A 33 -2.14 5.08 15.67
N SER A 34 -1.60 4.38 16.68
CA SER A 34 -0.76 4.99 17.71
C SER A 34 0.72 5.06 17.36
N SER A 35 1.17 4.38 16.31
CA SER A 35 2.56 4.34 15.87
C SER A 35 2.97 5.66 15.18
N PRO A 36 4.26 6.04 15.19
CA PRO A 36 4.77 7.12 14.35
C PRO A 36 4.41 6.92 12.88
N ILE A 37 4.10 8.00 12.16
CA ILE A 37 3.65 7.92 10.76
C ILE A 37 4.68 7.23 9.85
N ASN A 38 5.97 7.40 10.13
CA ASN A 38 7.02 6.70 9.40
C ASN A 38 6.94 5.18 9.53
N LEU A 39 6.54 4.66 10.70
CA LEU A 39 6.36 3.21 10.87
C LEU A 39 5.15 2.69 10.08
N VAL A 40 4.10 3.50 9.96
CA VAL A 40 2.97 3.16 9.08
C VAL A 40 3.44 3.07 7.63
N ILE A 41 4.21 4.05 7.16
CA ILE A 41 4.77 4.04 5.80
C ILE A 41 5.70 2.83 5.57
N GLU A 42 6.58 2.52 6.51
CA GLU A 42 7.48 1.36 6.39
C GLU A 42 6.69 0.03 6.38
N TYR A 43 5.60 -0.07 7.12
CA TYR A 43 4.70 -1.20 7.08
C TYR A 43 4.04 -1.36 5.70
N LEU A 44 3.50 -0.27 5.13
CA LEU A 44 2.90 -0.27 3.80
C LEU A 44 3.93 -0.64 2.71
N LYS A 45 5.13 -0.06 2.74
CA LYS A 45 6.23 -0.44 1.84
C LYS A 45 6.63 -1.90 1.95
N HIS A 46 6.57 -2.48 3.16
CA HIS A 46 6.81 -3.90 3.33
C HIS A 46 5.73 -4.74 2.61
N ASN A 47 4.46 -4.37 2.76
CA ASN A 47 3.36 -5.02 2.05
C ASN A 47 3.53 -4.89 0.53
N HIS A 48 3.88 -3.73 0.01
CA HIS A 48 4.22 -3.50 -1.40
C HIS A 48 5.31 -4.45 -1.90
N SER A 49 6.41 -4.54 -1.14
CA SER A 49 7.51 -5.44 -1.47
C SER A 49 7.08 -6.90 -1.50
N TYR A 50 6.24 -7.33 -0.55
CA TYR A 50 5.69 -8.67 -0.51
C TYR A 50 4.77 -8.95 -1.71
N PHE A 51 3.87 -8.03 -2.03
CA PHE A 51 2.97 -8.15 -3.18
C PHE A 51 3.74 -8.30 -4.49
N ILE A 52 4.71 -7.40 -4.73
CA ILE A 52 5.48 -7.37 -5.99
C ILE A 52 6.43 -8.57 -6.11
N LYS A 53 7.10 -8.96 -5.03
CA LYS A 53 8.17 -9.97 -5.09
C LYS A 53 7.68 -11.39 -4.86
N ASN A 54 6.57 -11.57 -4.16
CA ASN A 54 6.10 -12.88 -3.72
C ASN A 54 4.70 -13.20 -4.26
N LYS A 55 3.68 -12.44 -3.84
CA LYS A 55 2.27 -12.82 -4.07
C LYS A 55 1.89 -12.78 -5.55
N LEU A 56 2.11 -11.65 -6.21
CA LEU A 56 1.75 -11.47 -7.63
C LEU A 56 2.52 -12.41 -8.58
N PRO A 57 3.86 -12.58 -8.46
CA PRO A 57 4.58 -13.55 -9.27
C PRO A 57 4.10 -14.99 -9.05
N TYR A 58 3.74 -15.36 -7.82
CA TYR A 58 3.21 -16.67 -7.50
C TYR A 58 1.86 -16.92 -8.19
N ILE A 59 0.91 -15.97 -8.05
CA ILE A 59 -0.40 -16.04 -8.72
C ILE A 59 -0.23 -16.10 -10.26
N LYS A 60 0.64 -15.25 -10.82
CA LYS A 60 0.96 -15.24 -12.25
C LYS A 60 1.43 -16.61 -12.74
N ASN A 61 2.33 -17.26 -11.98
CA ASN A 61 2.83 -18.58 -12.31
C ASN A 61 1.73 -19.65 -12.23
N LEU A 62 0.85 -19.59 -11.23
CA LEU A 62 -0.30 -20.50 -11.12
C LEU A 62 -1.24 -20.36 -12.32
N ILE A 63 -1.58 -19.13 -12.71
CA ILE A 63 -2.46 -18.84 -13.85
C ILE A 63 -1.81 -19.30 -15.17
N SER A 64 -0.52 -19.01 -15.38
CA SER A 64 0.17 -19.33 -16.63
C SER A 64 0.41 -20.83 -16.80
N SER A 65 0.64 -21.56 -15.71
CA SER A 65 0.91 -23.00 -15.74
C SER A 65 -0.33 -23.87 -16.00
N LEU A 66 -1.54 -23.34 -15.79
CA LEU A 66 -2.77 -24.08 -15.99
C LEU A 66 -3.26 -23.98 -17.44
N SER A 67 -3.45 -25.13 -18.10
CA SER A 67 -4.12 -25.22 -19.40
C SER A 67 -5.48 -25.89 -19.23
N ILE A 68 -6.54 -25.25 -19.69
CA ILE A 68 -7.91 -25.77 -19.59
C ILE A 68 -8.53 -25.76 -20.98
N GLU A 69 -8.91 -26.96 -21.48
CA GLU A 69 -9.59 -27.14 -22.77
C GLU A 69 -11.14 -27.14 -22.63
N ASP A 70 -11.63 -27.29 -21.40
CA ASP A 70 -13.08 -27.35 -21.14
C ASP A 70 -13.73 -25.96 -21.33
N LYS A 71 -14.61 -25.84 -22.30
CA LYS A 71 -15.38 -24.63 -22.63
C LYS A 71 -16.14 -24.04 -21.43
N LYS A 72 -16.43 -24.86 -20.41
CA LYS A 72 -17.04 -24.39 -19.17
C LYS A 72 -16.20 -23.37 -18.43
N TYR A 73 -14.90 -23.34 -18.67
CA TYR A 73 -13.93 -22.43 -18.02
C TYR A 73 -13.34 -21.42 -19.02
N GLU A 74 -14.11 -21.03 -20.05
CA GLU A 74 -13.67 -20.06 -21.08
C GLU A 74 -13.21 -18.72 -20.46
N PHE A 75 -13.86 -18.28 -19.37
CA PHE A 75 -13.45 -17.11 -18.59
C PHE A 75 -11.99 -17.16 -18.10
N PHE A 76 -11.42 -18.36 -18.01
CA PHE A 76 -10.02 -18.52 -17.58
C PHE A 76 -9.03 -17.99 -18.63
N ASN A 77 -9.41 -17.98 -19.91
CA ASN A 77 -8.61 -17.35 -20.95
C ASN A 77 -8.60 -15.83 -20.78
N ASP A 78 -9.73 -15.25 -20.38
CA ASP A 78 -9.83 -13.84 -20.06
C ASP A 78 -8.97 -13.50 -18.84
N LEU A 79 -8.99 -14.34 -17.79
CA LEU A 79 -8.13 -14.18 -16.62
C LEU A 79 -6.63 -14.24 -16.99
N LYS A 80 -6.23 -15.17 -17.87
CA LYS A 80 -4.85 -15.25 -18.38
C LYS A 80 -4.40 -13.98 -19.10
N PHE A 81 -5.32 -13.30 -19.77
CA PHE A 81 -5.05 -12.07 -20.49
C PHE A 81 -5.06 -10.84 -19.57
N ILE A 82 -6.07 -10.74 -18.69
CA ILE A 82 -6.28 -9.57 -17.83
C ILE A 82 -5.28 -9.52 -16.68
N PHE A 83 -4.94 -10.65 -16.04
CA PHE A 83 -4.09 -10.65 -14.86
C PHE A 83 -2.67 -10.05 -15.08
N PRO A 84 -1.96 -10.32 -16.19
CA PRO A 84 -0.69 -9.64 -16.47
C PRO A 84 -0.81 -8.13 -16.60
N LEU A 85 -1.89 -7.62 -17.21
CA LEU A 85 -2.14 -6.17 -17.34
C LEU A 85 -2.39 -5.55 -15.96
N PHE A 86 -3.28 -6.16 -15.19
CA PHE A 86 -3.51 -5.76 -13.80
C PHE A 86 -2.18 -5.73 -13.00
N TYR A 87 -1.33 -6.76 -13.16
CA TYR A 87 -0.06 -6.82 -12.44
C TYR A 87 0.86 -5.65 -12.81
N GLU A 88 0.97 -5.31 -14.09
CA GLU A 88 1.79 -4.18 -14.56
C GLU A 88 1.25 -2.85 -14.01
N ASP A 89 -0.04 -2.59 -14.15
CA ASP A 89 -0.70 -1.37 -13.66
C ASP A 89 -0.55 -1.23 -12.14
N PHE A 90 -0.73 -2.32 -11.40
CA PHE A 90 -0.58 -2.34 -9.95
C PHE A 90 0.85 -2.05 -9.49
N VAL A 91 1.86 -2.61 -10.16
CA VAL A 91 3.27 -2.32 -9.86
C VAL A 91 3.59 -0.85 -10.11
N ASP A 92 3.11 -0.27 -11.21
CA ASP A 92 3.32 1.13 -11.53
C ASP A 92 2.66 2.04 -10.50
N HIS A 93 1.42 1.75 -10.10
CA HIS A 93 0.70 2.45 -9.03
C HIS A 93 1.51 2.48 -7.71
N ILE A 94 1.93 1.32 -7.22
CA ILE A 94 2.75 1.21 -6.00
C ILE A 94 4.04 2.02 -6.09
N LEU A 95 4.75 1.96 -7.23
CA LEU A 95 6.01 2.68 -7.40
C LEU A 95 5.80 4.20 -7.43
N GLU A 96 4.71 4.66 -8.03
CA GLU A 96 4.33 6.08 -8.02
C GLU A 96 3.96 6.55 -6.61
N GLU A 97 3.19 5.76 -5.89
CA GLU A 97 2.81 6.06 -4.51
C GLU A 97 4.03 6.17 -3.58
N GLU A 98 4.92 5.19 -3.58
CA GLU A 98 6.15 5.23 -2.77
C GLU A 98 7.04 6.43 -3.12
N LYS A 99 7.18 6.69 -4.42
CA LYS A 99 8.08 7.74 -4.93
C LYS A 99 7.56 9.14 -4.64
N TYR A 100 6.27 9.37 -4.77
CA TYR A 100 5.70 10.71 -4.69
C TYR A 100 4.98 10.94 -3.36
N ILE A 101 4.04 10.08 -2.99
CA ILE A 101 3.15 10.29 -1.84
C ILE A 101 3.87 9.99 -0.53
N PHE A 102 4.44 8.80 -0.39
CA PHE A 102 5.14 8.42 0.85
C PHE A 102 6.38 9.28 1.09
N THR A 103 7.13 9.59 0.02
CA THR A 103 8.28 10.50 0.12
C THR A 103 7.86 11.90 0.57
N TYR A 104 6.76 12.42 0.03
CA TYR A 104 6.23 13.73 0.44
C TYR A 104 5.81 13.73 1.92
N ILE A 105 5.08 12.71 2.37
CA ILE A 105 4.66 12.59 3.78
C ILE A 105 5.88 12.48 4.72
N GLN A 106 6.90 11.71 4.32
CA GLN A 106 8.16 11.62 5.06
C GLN A 106 8.90 12.96 5.13
N ASN A 107 8.91 13.74 4.04
CA ASN A 107 9.49 15.08 4.02
C ASN A 107 8.75 16.03 4.98
N LEU A 108 7.42 15.97 5.05
CA LEU A 108 6.63 16.72 6.02
C LEU A 108 6.97 16.34 7.46
N TYR A 109 7.12 15.04 7.73
CA TYR A 109 7.39 14.51 9.07
C TYR A 109 8.78 14.85 9.57
N HIS A 110 9.78 14.90 8.70
CA HIS A 110 11.18 15.20 9.03
C HIS A 110 11.56 16.66 8.83
N LEU A 111 10.58 17.54 8.66
CA LEU A 111 10.86 18.95 8.48
C LEU A 111 11.55 19.50 9.74
N ASP A 112 12.79 19.94 9.56
CA ASP A 112 13.60 20.62 10.57
C ASP A 112 13.42 22.14 10.50
N ASP A 113 14.03 22.88 11.45
CA ASP A 113 13.96 24.34 11.52
C ASP A 113 14.75 25.07 10.40
N ASN A 114 15.25 24.34 9.39
CA ASN A 114 16.02 24.93 8.30
C ASN A 114 15.11 25.63 7.29
N VAL A 115 15.25 26.95 7.16
CA VAL A 115 14.44 27.79 6.26
C VAL A 115 14.42 27.29 4.80
N LYS A 116 15.51 26.71 4.30
CA LYS A 116 15.55 26.16 2.94
C LYS A 116 14.62 24.96 2.78
N ASN A 117 14.53 24.12 3.82
CA ASN A 117 13.64 22.96 3.81
C ASN A 117 12.17 23.40 3.86
N HIS A 118 11.87 24.45 4.65
CA HIS A 118 10.52 25.06 4.66
C HIS A 118 10.10 25.61 3.29
N ALA A 119 11.00 26.30 2.59
CA ALA A 119 10.72 26.82 1.25
C ALA A 119 10.44 25.68 0.25
N LYS A 120 11.23 24.62 0.30
CA LYS A 120 11.03 23.43 -0.56
C LYS A 120 9.66 22.80 -0.30
N ILE A 121 9.35 22.50 0.95
CA ILE A 121 8.06 21.92 1.35
C ILE A 121 6.89 22.81 0.96
N PHE A 122 7.01 24.14 1.12
CA PHE A 122 5.97 25.06 0.69
C PHE A 122 5.66 24.98 -0.82
N PHE A 123 6.68 24.77 -1.65
CA PHE A 123 6.48 24.57 -3.09
C PHE A 123 5.89 23.19 -3.39
N GLU A 124 6.30 22.14 -2.69
CA GLU A 124 5.72 20.81 -2.82
C GLU A 124 4.24 20.82 -2.43
N MET A 125 3.85 21.47 -1.34
CA MET A 125 2.46 21.64 -0.91
C MET A 125 1.55 22.34 -1.92
N LYS A 126 2.11 23.19 -2.78
CA LYS A 126 1.33 23.85 -3.85
C LYS A 126 1.08 22.94 -5.06
N ASN A 127 1.92 21.93 -5.24
CA ASN A 127 1.87 21.05 -6.41
C ASN A 127 1.25 19.70 -6.09
N ILE A 128 1.23 19.30 -4.81
CA ILE A 128 0.68 18.02 -4.33
C ILE A 128 -0.52 18.31 -3.46
N SER A 129 -1.71 17.98 -3.93
CA SER A 129 -2.93 18.02 -3.14
C SER A 129 -3.17 16.68 -2.47
N LEU A 130 -2.65 16.50 -1.24
CA LEU A 130 -2.93 15.28 -0.45
C LEU A 130 -4.44 15.04 -0.27
N LYS A 131 -5.23 16.11 -0.23
CA LYS A 131 -6.68 15.99 -0.10
C LYS A 131 -7.29 15.34 -1.34
N ASP A 132 -6.92 15.81 -2.54
CA ASP A 132 -7.45 15.27 -3.79
C ASP A 132 -7.00 13.81 -3.96
N ILE A 133 -5.73 13.50 -3.65
CA ILE A 133 -5.20 12.13 -3.66
C ILE A 133 -5.97 11.23 -2.70
N ALA A 134 -6.21 11.66 -1.46
CA ALA A 134 -6.99 10.89 -0.50
C ALA A 134 -8.45 10.68 -0.93
N GLU A 135 -9.07 11.70 -1.55
CA GLU A 135 -10.42 11.60 -2.09
C GLU A 135 -10.50 10.67 -3.31
N GLU A 136 -9.51 10.72 -4.21
CA GLU A 136 -9.39 9.79 -5.34
C GLU A 136 -9.24 8.36 -4.84
N HIS A 137 -8.31 8.12 -3.91
CA HIS A 137 -8.05 6.81 -3.33
C HIS A 137 -9.28 6.20 -2.62
N LEU A 138 -10.10 7.05 -1.97
CA LEU A 138 -11.36 6.60 -1.34
C LEU A 138 -12.45 6.25 -2.36
N ASN A 139 -12.44 6.90 -3.54
CA ASN A 139 -13.47 6.76 -4.56
C ASN A 139 -13.10 5.78 -5.68
N GLU A 140 -11.84 5.34 -5.73
CA GLU A 140 -11.43 4.33 -6.71
C GLU A 140 -12.13 3.00 -6.44
N ASP A 141 -12.71 2.43 -7.52
CA ASP A 141 -13.15 1.04 -7.49
C ASP A 141 -11.95 0.16 -7.15
N SER A 142 -12.14 -0.78 -6.25
CA SER A 142 -11.07 -1.74 -5.89
C SER A 142 -10.35 -2.23 -7.15
N GLU A 143 -9.02 -2.13 -7.15
CA GLU A 143 -8.14 -2.58 -8.24
C GLU A 143 -8.46 -4.00 -8.73
N MET A 144 -8.94 -4.85 -7.83
CA MET A 144 -9.37 -6.21 -8.11
C MET A 144 -10.79 -6.33 -8.68
N SER A 145 -11.53 -5.22 -8.88
CA SER A 145 -12.95 -5.24 -9.28
C SER A 145 -13.21 -6.03 -10.57
N GLY A 146 -12.36 -5.84 -11.59
CA GLY A 146 -12.43 -6.58 -12.86
C GLY A 146 -12.21 -8.08 -12.68
N ILE A 147 -11.19 -8.48 -11.91
CA ILE A 147 -10.87 -9.88 -11.61
C ILE A 147 -11.97 -10.50 -10.75
N ARG A 148 -12.50 -9.75 -9.79
CA ARG A 148 -13.61 -10.15 -8.93
C ARG A 148 -14.88 -10.41 -9.74
N GLY A 149 -15.19 -9.53 -10.69
CA GLY A 149 -16.31 -9.69 -11.61
C GLY A 149 -16.15 -10.93 -12.50
N LEU A 150 -14.99 -11.11 -13.10
CA LEU A 150 -14.67 -12.24 -13.98
C LEU A 150 -14.75 -13.60 -13.26
N THR A 151 -14.29 -13.66 -12.00
CA THR A 151 -14.30 -14.88 -11.18
C THR A 151 -15.59 -15.10 -10.41
N LYS A 152 -16.57 -14.20 -10.55
CA LYS A 152 -17.83 -14.19 -9.77
C LYS A 152 -17.57 -14.21 -8.27
N ASN A 153 -16.78 -13.27 -7.80
CA ASN A 153 -16.30 -13.19 -6.42
C ASN A 153 -15.60 -14.48 -5.97
N TYR A 154 -14.67 -14.97 -6.79
CA TYR A 154 -13.87 -16.16 -6.50
C TYR A 154 -14.70 -17.40 -6.17
N SER A 155 -15.90 -17.50 -6.76
CA SER A 155 -16.88 -18.54 -6.45
C SER A 155 -16.39 -19.93 -6.85
N LEU A 156 -16.21 -20.81 -5.88
CA LEU A 156 -15.84 -22.22 -6.11
C LEU A 156 -17.00 -23.09 -6.55
N LYS A 157 -18.20 -22.52 -6.68
CA LYS A 157 -19.41 -23.26 -7.07
C LYS A 157 -19.24 -23.83 -8.48
N ASN A 158 -19.43 -25.14 -8.61
CA ASN A 158 -19.28 -25.88 -9.86
C ASN A 158 -17.85 -25.96 -10.42
N ILE A 159 -16.80 -25.53 -9.70
CA ILE A 159 -15.41 -25.74 -10.10
C ILE A 159 -14.95 -27.08 -9.58
N LYS A 160 -14.62 -28.00 -10.51
CA LYS A 160 -14.08 -29.33 -10.19
C LYS A 160 -12.55 -29.38 -10.28
N ASN A 161 -11.96 -28.53 -11.11
CA ASN A 161 -10.52 -28.46 -11.29
C ASN A 161 -9.85 -27.92 -10.01
N LEU A 162 -8.97 -28.73 -9.41
CA LEU A 162 -8.30 -28.38 -8.15
C LEU A 162 -7.35 -27.20 -8.32
N HIS A 163 -6.60 -27.16 -9.41
CA HIS A 163 -5.66 -26.07 -9.68
C HIS A 163 -6.38 -24.72 -9.81
N LEU A 164 -7.52 -24.70 -10.51
CA LEU A 164 -8.35 -23.50 -10.61
C LEU A 164 -8.92 -23.05 -9.25
N LYS A 165 -9.22 -24.01 -8.36
CA LYS A 165 -9.64 -23.67 -6.99
C LYS A 165 -8.52 -22.99 -6.20
N VAL A 166 -7.28 -23.47 -6.37
CA VAL A 166 -6.10 -22.85 -5.73
C VAL A 166 -5.92 -21.42 -6.26
N ILE A 167 -6.00 -21.23 -7.60
CA ILE A 167 -5.91 -19.88 -8.19
C ILE A 167 -6.96 -18.93 -7.59
N PHE A 168 -8.21 -19.39 -7.47
CA PHE A 168 -9.28 -18.54 -6.91
C PHE A 168 -9.07 -18.25 -5.44
N GLN A 169 -8.53 -19.18 -4.68
CA GLN A 169 -8.20 -18.98 -3.28
C GLN A 169 -7.08 -17.92 -3.13
N GLU A 170 -6.01 -18.04 -3.92
CA GLU A 170 -4.89 -17.10 -3.90
C GLU A 170 -5.30 -15.68 -4.34
N LEU A 171 -6.15 -15.59 -5.37
CA LEU A 171 -6.70 -14.31 -5.81
C LEU A 171 -7.57 -13.66 -4.73
N LYS A 172 -8.40 -14.47 -4.04
CA LYS A 172 -9.23 -13.98 -2.96
C LYS A 172 -8.40 -13.49 -1.77
N GLU A 173 -7.39 -14.27 -1.36
CA GLU A 173 -6.50 -13.89 -0.27
C GLU A 173 -5.76 -12.58 -0.59
N PHE A 174 -5.28 -12.43 -1.82
CA PHE A 174 -4.64 -11.20 -2.26
C PHE A 174 -5.61 -10.02 -2.26
N ASP A 175 -6.85 -10.20 -2.69
CA ASP A 175 -7.90 -9.18 -2.65
C ASP A 175 -8.23 -8.76 -1.20
N ASP A 176 -8.34 -9.72 -0.28
CA ASP A 176 -8.55 -9.48 1.15
C ASP A 176 -7.33 -8.70 1.77
N GLU A 177 -6.10 -9.06 1.37
CA GLU A 177 -4.86 -8.36 1.79
C GLU A 177 -4.81 -6.91 1.27
N LEU A 178 -5.22 -6.68 0.02
CA LEU A 178 -5.32 -5.33 -0.56
C LEU A 178 -6.38 -4.47 0.14
N GLU A 179 -7.53 -5.05 0.49
CA GLU A 179 -8.57 -4.34 1.25
C GLU A 179 -8.03 -3.85 2.60
N VAL A 180 -7.26 -4.69 3.32
CA VAL A 180 -6.61 -4.29 4.57
C VAL A 180 -5.60 -3.18 4.33
N HIS A 181 -4.77 -3.29 3.28
CA HIS A 181 -3.78 -2.31 2.90
C HIS A 181 -4.41 -0.94 2.61
N SER A 182 -5.41 -0.87 1.72
CA SER A 182 -6.14 0.36 1.41
C SER A 182 -6.86 0.95 2.62
N ASN A 183 -7.38 0.12 3.53
CA ASN A 183 -7.97 0.60 4.78
C ASN A 183 -6.95 1.30 5.69
N ILE A 184 -5.70 0.83 5.72
CA ILE A 184 -4.63 1.49 6.49
C ILE A 184 -4.30 2.85 5.87
N GLU A 185 -4.21 2.95 4.57
CA GLU A 185 -3.97 4.20 3.86
C GLU A 185 -5.11 5.19 4.08
N ASN A 186 -6.33 4.79 3.80
CA ASN A 186 -7.50 5.64 3.85
C ASN A 186 -7.87 6.10 5.26
N HIS A 187 -7.69 5.25 6.28
CA HIS A 187 -8.17 5.53 7.63
C HIS A 187 -7.06 5.83 8.64
N ILE A 188 -5.79 5.61 8.28
CA ILE A 188 -4.67 5.88 9.18
C ILE A 188 -3.66 6.83 8.53
N LEU A 189 -3.11 6.50 7.36
CA LEU A 189 -2.04 7.27 6.75
C LEU A 189 -2.51 8.65 6.28
N PHE A 190 -3.49 8.69 5.37
CA PHE A 190 -3.94 9.96 4.76
C PHE A 190 -4.53 10.94 5.77
N PRO A 191 -5.41 10.57 6.71
CA PRO A 191 -5.89 11.51 7.72
C PRO A 191 -4.77 12.13 8.53
N ARG A 192 -3.79 11.34 8.97
CA ARG A 192 -2.65 11.82 9.74
C ARG A 192 -1.67 12.66 8.91
N ALA A 193 -1.52 12.34 7.64
CA ALA A 193 -0.71 13.14 6.71
C ALA A 193 -1.33 14.51 6.45
N LEU A 194 -2.65 14.58 6.35
CA LEU A 194 -3.39 15.86 6.21
C LEU A 194 -3.24 16.72 7.46
N GLU A 195 -3.40 16.16 8.66
CA GLU A 195 -3.16 16.87 9.93
C GLU A 195 -1.71 17.41 10.03
N LEU A 196 -0.74 16.57 9.62
CA LEU A 196 0.67 16.95 9.60
C LEU A 196 0.92 18.09 8.61
N GLN A 197 0.34 18.02 7.41
CA GLN A 197 0.46 19.06 6.39
C GLN A 197 -0.12 20.39 6.88
N GLU A 198 -1.28 20.38 7.54
CA GLU A 198 -1.90 21.56 8.10
C GLU A 198 -1.00 22.22 9.15
N LYS A 199 -0.47 21.43 10.10
CA LYS A 199 0.48 21.90 11.10
C LYS A 199 1.72 22.54 10.49
N VAL A 200 2.35 21.89 9.52
CA VAL A 200 3.53 22.41 8.81
C VAL A 200 3.20 23.71 8.07
N SER A 201 2.02 23.80 7.45
CA SER A 201 1.55 25.01 6.77
C SER A 201 1.43 26.21 7.74
N ASP A 202 0.90 25.96 8.93
CA ASP A 202 0.76 27.01 9.95
C ASP A 202 2.11 27.45 10.50
N ASP A 203 3.02 26.52 10.73
CA ASP A 203 4.39 26.83 11.18
C ASP A 203 5.13 27.67 10.14
N ILE A 204 5.06 27.35 8.85
CA ILE A 204 5.65 28.13 7.76
C ILE A 204 5.04 29.55 7.71
N ARG A 205 3.72 29.64 7.87
CA ARG A 205 3.01 30.92 7.88
C ARG A 205 3.48 31.82 9.03
N ASN A 206 3.59 31.25 10.24
CA ASN A 206 4.07 31.98 11.43
C ASN A 206 5.51 32.47 11.27
N LEU A 207 6.40 31.68 10.67
CA LEU A 207 7.78 32.08 10.38
C LEU A 207 7.84 33.23 9.36
N SER A 208 6.90 33.30 8.43
CA SER A 208 6.85 34.38 7.43
C SER A 208 6.39 35.74 8.00
N PHE A 209 5.68 35.74 9.14
CA PHE A 209 5.27 36.96 9.83
C PHE A 209 6.34 37.52 10.79
N LEU A 210 7.37 36.76 11.09
CA LEU A 210 8.46 37.14 11.99
C LEU A 210 9.66 37.79 11.27
N ASN A 211 9.64 37.81 9.94
CA ASN A 211 10.64 38.46 9.07
C ASN A 211 10.05 39.64 8.33
#